data_85d46217c5cb7c3552daf115c7bc81a9
#
_entry.id   85d46217c5cb7c3552daf115c7bc81a9
#
_cell.length_a   1.000
_cell.length_b   1.000
_cell.length_c   1.000
_cell.angle_alpha   90.00
_cell.angle_beta   90.00
_cell.angle_gamma   90.00
#
_symmetry.space_group_name_H-M   'P 1'
#
loop_
_entity.id
_entity.type
_entity.pdbx_description
1 polymer ?
#
loop_
_entity_poly.entity_id
_entity_poly.type
_entity_poly.pdbx_seq_one_letter_code
_entity_poly.pdbx_strand_id
1 'polypeptide(L)'
;MAISFKYWDDCLDPEDMRLMWQDPIVSKEWTDAGEEQGQKVHLSRDPDGEAYLTQTEMMAVASIIVHRHFKSQLDPYMISALAEIASGRRLFVDTYDRKTKETKVGIMQVAPEVAQWLGRELGYKSYDIEDNTNLLYWPLVNVYFGAAYAKWLFSCDDKQRTEEFVVRAYKGGKKKASHKSSSPIFQRYLYVKESLLAMRQPEICNELTPDHENLSSTEADMDAMWKHPDVYKEWTKSGERRGNVRFSHDAKKRPYLSRVEVKAVAEIIISRHLGTRGSKPEALAALAEVCSMRFVHGVSTRTGLMGIDYPTASWLSRDCGYRAYTVISVDDLYNPFASMYFGASYLAWLSNYEGREQSYEFIVQAYLGGPENVSLQETGPLWNQFLEALTQYQDPKKDNNSCCIL
;
A
#
# COMPACT_ATOMS: atom_id res chain seq x y z
N MET A 1 26.27 5.03 13.90
CA MET A 1 26.00 4.12 12.77
C MET A 1 24.49 4.08 12.57
N ALA A 2 23.99 4.14 11.34
CA ALA A 2 22.58 3.94 11.08
C ALA A 2 22.21 2.49 11.48
N ILE A 3 21.13 2.32 12.24
CA ILE A 3 20.64 0.99 12.62
C ILE A 3 20.04 0.36 11.37
N SER A 4 20.41 -0.88 11.09
CA SER A 4 19.90 -1.65 9.96
C SER A 4 19.83 -3.12 10.36
N PHE A 5 18.68 -3.75 10.15
CA PHE A 5 18.48 -5.18 10.31
C PHE A 5 18.33 -5.83 8.94
N LYS A 6 18.94 -6.99 8.75
CA LYS A 6 18.78 -7.79 7.54
C LYS A 6 17.77 -8.92 7.76
N TYR A 7 17.76 -9.46 8.96
CA TYR A 7 16.96 -10.59 9.34
C TYR A 7 16.05 -10.24 10.52
N TRP A 8 14.96 -10.96 10.67
CA TRP A 8 14.10 -10.93 11.84
C TRP A 8 14.86 -11.26 13.13
N ASP A 9 15.79 -12.21 13.07
CA ASP A 9 16.67 -12.60 14.18
C ASP A 9 17.56 -11.46 14.70
N ASP A 10 17.76 -10.40 13.92
CA ASP A 10 18.53 -9.22 14.34
C ASP A 10 17.73 -8.30 15.28
N CYS A 11 16.40 -8.49 15.37
CA CYS A 11 15.47 -7.60 16.10
C CYS A 11 14.33 -8.34 16.82
N LEU A 12 14.37 -9.67 16.89
CA LEU A 12 13.50 -10.51 17.71
C LEU A 12 14.32 -11.48 18.56
N ASP A 13 13.78 -11.81 19.72
CA ASP A 13 14.32 -12.93 20.47
C ASP A 13 13.79 -14.29 19.94
N PRO A 14 14.43 -15.42 20.32
CA PRO A 14 14.06 -16.75 19.82
C PRO A 14 12.62 -17.15 20.15
N GLU A 15 12.07 -16.71 21.27
CA GLU A 15 10.69 -17.01 21.66
C GLU A 15 9.70 -16.26 20.76
N ASP A 16 9.96 -15.01 20.45
CA ASP A 16 9.16 -14.21 19.56
C ASP A 16 9.21 -14.75 18.12
N MET A 17 10.38 -15.19 17.64
CA MET A 17 10.51 -15.88 16.36
C MET A 17 9.67 -17.17 16.32
N ARG A 18 9.64 -17.92 17.41
CA ARG A 18 8.81 -19.13 17.53
C ARG A 18 7.33 -18.78 17.40
N LEU A 19 6.87 -17.71 18.04
CA LEU A 19 5.48 -17.25 17.96
C LEU A 19 5.11 -16.75 16.56
N MET A 20 6.01 -16.08 15.89
CA MET A 20 5.81 -15.67 14.48
C MET A 20 5.63 -16.92 13.58
N TRP A 21 6.47 -17.94 13.72
CA TRP A 21 6.32 -19.18 12.97
C TRP A 21 5.07 -19.99 13.35
N GLN A 22 4.51 -19.80 14.54
CA GLN A 22 3.25 -20.45 14.97
C GLN A 22 2.01 -19.80 14.37
N ASP A 23 2.07 -18.55 13.90
CA ASP A 23 0.98 -17.95 13.13
C ASP A 23 0.88 -18.64 11.76
N PRO A 24 -0.25 -19.32 11.44
CA PRO A 24 -0.35 -20.14 10.24
C PRO A 24 -0.24 -19.32 8.95
N ILE A 25 -0.63 -18.05 8.98
CA ILE A 25 -0.59 -17.18 7.81
C ILE A 25 0.84 -16.68 7.59
N VAL A 26 1.55 -16.27 8.66
CA VAL A 26 2.97 -15.88 8.59
C VAL A 26 3.82 -17.06 8.14
N SER A 27 3.62 -18.24 8.77
CA SER A 27 4.35 -19.47 8.42
C SER A 27 4.19 -19.82 6.94
N LYS A 28 2.97 -19.70 6.41
CA LYS A 28 2.70 -19.91 4.98
C LYS A 28 3.40 -18.86 4.12
N GLU A 29 3.26 -17.58 4.43
CA GLU A 29 3.88 -16.48 3.67
C GLU A 29 5.41 -16.63 3.61
N TRP A 30 6.04 -16.91 4.75
CA TRP A 30 7.48 -17.13 4.83
C TRP A 30 7.95 -18.37 4.06
N THR A 31 7.20 -19.47 4.17
CA THR A 31 7.50 -20.70 3.41
C THR A 31 7.36 -20.48 1.91
N ASP A 32 6.31 -19.77 1.48
CA ASP A 32 6.08 -19.41 0.06
C ASP A 32 7.18 -18.47 -0.47
N ALA A 33 7.76 -17.64 0.40
CA ALA A 33 8.92 -16.80 0.10
C ALA A 33 10.27 -17.54 0.09
N GLY A 34 10.27 -18.84 0.45
CA GLY A 34 11.47 -19.66 0.49
C GLY A 34 12.24 -19.60 1.82
N GLU A 35 11.61 -19.07 2.88
CA GLU A 35 12.19 -19.09 4.22
C GLU A 35 11.95 -20.44 4.89
N GLU A 36 12.88 -20.88 5.74
CA GLU A 36 12.83 -22.15 6.43
C GLU A 36 12.87 -21.97 7.95
N GLN A 37 12.02 -22.72 8.66
CA GLN A 37 12.02 -22.69 10.12
C GLN A 37 13.36 -23.20 10.67
N GLY A 38 13.96 -22.42 11.58
CA GLY A 38 15.28 -22.71 12.15
C GLY A 38 16.45 -22.08 11.37
N GLN A 39 16.18 -21.42 10.26
CA GLN A 39 17.12 -20.56 9.56
C GLN A 39 16.78 -19.09 9.82
N LYS A 40 17.72 -18.18 9.48
CA LYS A 40 17.47 -16.74 9.58
C LYS A 40 16.45 -16.29 8.54
N VAL A 41 15.38 -15.65 8.98
CA VAL A 41 14.30 -15.12 8.15
C VAL A 41 14.60 -13.70 7.71
N HIS A 42 14.53 -13.42 6.41
CA HIS A 42 14.78 -12.09 5.87
C HIS A 42 13.63 -11.12 6.21
N LEU A 43 13.99 -9.90 6.57
CA LEU A 43 13.02 -8.80 6.62
C LEU A 43 12.63 -8.40 5.21
N SER A 44 11.33 -8.20 4.97
CA SER A 44 10.82 -7.65 3.73
C SER A 44 11.38 -6.26 3.47
N ARG A 45 11.67 -5.95 2.19
CA ARG A 45 12.21 -4.65 1.79
C ARG A 45 11.37 -4.07 0.67
N ASP A 46 11.11 -2.79 0.80
CA ASP A 46 10.47 -2.03 -0.27
C ASP A 46 11.46 -1.78 -1.44
N PRO A 47 10.99 -1.22 -2.56
CA PRO A 47 11.84 -0.98 -3.73
C PRO A 47 13.02 -0.03 -3.47
N ASP A 48 12.91 0.81 -2.45
CA ASP A 48 14.01 1.70 -2.03
C ASP A 48 15.00 1.01 -1.10
N GLY A 49 14.74 -0.27 -0.77
CA GLY A 49 15.56 -1.10 0.11
C GLY A 49 15.26 -0.92 1.60
N GLU A 50 14.22 -0.15 1.93
CA GLU A 50 13.82 0.09 3.30
C GLU A 50 13.08 -1.13 3.88
N ALA A 51 13.43 -1.52 5.10
CA ALA A 51 12.80 -2.64 5.78
C ALA A 51 11.39 -2.29 6.25
N TYR A 52 10.44 -3.17 5.96
CA TYR A 52 9.05 -3.05 6.40
C TYR A 52 8.48 -4.42 6.80
N LEU A 53 7.37 -4.40 7.52
CA LEU A 53 6.59 -5.61 7.79
C LEU A 53 5.49 -5.77 6.76
N THR A 54 5.26 -7.00 6.28
CA THR A 54 4.04 -7.32 5.52
C THR A 54 2.81 -7.11 6.40
N GLN A 55 1.62 -7.07 5.82
CA GLN A 55 0.40 -6.96 6.62
C GLN A 55 0.21 -8.17 7.54
N THR A 56 0.60 -9.34 7.05
CA THR A 56 0.55 -10.60 7.80
C THR A 56 1.49 -10.57 8.99
N GLU A 57 2.74 -10.18 8.79
CA GLU A 57 3.76 -10.03 9.84
C GLU A 57 3.32 -8.98 10.88
N MET A 58 2.85 -7.81 10.42
CA MET A 58 2.38 -6.75 11.31
C MET A 58 1.20 -7.20 12.17
N MET A 59 0.27 -7.96 11.59
CA MET A 59 -0.88 -8.48 12.31
C MET A 59 -0.46 -9.51 13.36
N ALA A 60 0.51 -10.38 13.06
CA ALA A 60 1.08 -11.33 14.03
C ALA A 60 1.79 -10.61 15.18
N VAL A 61 2.63 -9.61 14.89
CA VAL A 61 3.29 -8.76 15.90
C VAL A 61 2.25 -8.07 16.79
N ALA A 62 1.22 -7.45 16.21
CA ALA A 62 0.15 -6.82 16.97
C ALA A 62 -0.59 -7.82 17.88
N SER A 63 -0.88 -9.02 17.37
CA SER A 63 -1.53 -10.08 18.13
C SER A 63 -0.68 -10.55 19.30
N ILE A 64 0.61 -10.80 19.08
CA ILE A 64 1.57 -11.20 20.14
C ILE A 64 1.59 -10.14 21.25
N ILE A 65 1.76 -8.89 20.90
CA ILE A 65 1.85 -7.77 21.86
C ILE A 65 0.54 -7.59 22.65
N VAL A 66 -0.60 -7.61 21.96
CA VAL A 66 -1.91 -7.42 22.63
C VAL A 66 -2.21 -8.56 23.57
N HIS A 67 -1.99 -9.83 23.19
CA HIS A 67 -2.23 -10.98 24.05
C HIS A 67 -1.28 -11.01 25.25
N ARG A 68 0.02 -10.78 25.03
CA ARG A 68 1.05 -10.89 26.07
C ARG A 68 0.96 -9.76 27.11
N HIS A 69 0.71 -8.51 26.69
CA HIS A 69 0.86 -7.36 27.56
C HIS A 69 -0.43 -6.63 27.88
N PHE A 70 -1.46 -6.76 27.06
CA PHE A 70 -2.70 -6.00 27.22
C PHE A 70 -3.92 -6.88 27.55
N LYS A 71 -3.75 -8.18 27.78
CA LYS A 71 -4.82 -9.12 28.14
C LYS A 71 -6.05 -8.99 27.23
N SER A 72 -5.82 -8.81 25.94
CA SER A 72 -6.86 -8.61 24.92
C SER A 72 -7.79 -7.39 25.17
N GLN A 73 -7.32 -6.38 25.90
CA GLN A 73 -8.05 -5.12 26.11
C GLN A 73 -7.94 -4.15 24.94
N LEU A 74 -7.10 -4.48 23.96
CA LEU A 74 -6.96 -3.76 22.70
C LEU A 74 -7.29 -4.72 21.54
N ASP A 75 -7.73 -4.15 20.44
CA ASP A 75 -7.96 -4.89 19.22
C ASP A 75 -6.65 -4.95 18.40
N PRO A 76 -6.10 -6.15 18.10
CA PRO A 76 -4.89 -6.29 17.28
C PRO A 76 -5.07 -5.67 15.88
N TYR A 77 -6.27 -5.71 15.31
CA TYR A 77 -6.57 -5.07 14.02
C TYR A 77 -6.45 -3.55 14.11
N MET A 78 -6.87 -2.96 15.23
CA MET A 78 -6.67 -1.54 15.49
C MET A 78 -5.19 -1.18 15.54
N ILE A 79 -4.37 -1.95 16.26
CA ILE A 79 -2.93 -1.69 16.39
C ILE A 79 -2.23 -1.84 15.03
N SER A 80 -2.56 -2.88 14.27
CA SER A 80 -2.01 -3.09 12.93
C SER A 80 -2.40 -1.95 11.96
N ALA A 81 -3.66 -1.52 11.99
CA ALA A 81 -4.12 -0.40 11.17
C ALA A 81 -3.47 0.93 11.57
N LEU A 82 -3.21 1.16 12.87
CA LEU A 82 -2.46 2.33 13.33
C LEU A 82 -1.02 2.33 12.80
N ALA A 83 -0.33 1.18 12.77
CA ALA A 83 1.00 1.05 12.19
C ALA A 83 1.02 1.41 10.70
N GLU A 84 0.03 0.93 9.95
CA GLU A 84 -0.12 1.25 8.53
C GLU A 84 -0.25 2.76 8.30
N ILE A 85 -1.16 3.43 9.01
CA ILE A 85 -1.35 4.89 8.84
C ILE A 85 -0.22 5.71 9.46
N ALA A 86 0.56 5.15 10.40
CA ALA A 86 1.66 5.85 11.04
C ALA A 86 2.90 5.93 10.13
N SER A 87 3.37 4.80 9.60
CA SER A 87 4.64 4.67 8.90
C SER A 87 4.56 3.87 7.59
N GLY A 88 3.39 3.29 7.23
CA GLY A 88 3.32 2.26 6.20
C GLY A 88 4.06 0.98 6.62
N ARG A 89 4.07 0.66 7.92
CA ARG A 89 4.73 -0.52 8.51
C ARG A 89 6.26 -0.56 8.35
N ARG A 90 6.91 0.59 8.06
CA ARG A 90 8.37 0.70 7.90
C ARG A 90 9.07 0.75 9.25
N LEU A 91 10.21 0.04 9.37
CA LEU A 91 10.96 -0.08 10.63
C LEU A 91 11.78 1.17 10.96
N PHE A 92 12.42 1.78 9.95
CA PHE A 92 13.44 2.82 10.14
C PHE A 92 12.96 4.20 9.70
N VAL A 93 11.67 4.48 9.89
CA VAL A 93 11.12 5.82 9.58
C VAL A 93 11.23 6.72 10.79
N ASP A 94 11.95 7.83 10.61
CA ASP A 94 12.06 8.91 11.59
C ASP A 94 11.32 10.13 11.06
N THR A 95 10.39 10.65 11.87
CA THR A 95 9.62 11.85 11.52
C THR A 95 9.81 12.92 12.58
N TYR A 96 10.45 14.02 12.21
CA TYR A 96 10.60 15.17 13.10
C TYR A 96 9.36 16.08 13.05
N ASP A 97 8.69 16.23 14.19
CA ASP A 97 7.58 17.17 14.34
C ASP A 97 8.12 18.55 14.77
N ARG A 98 8.07 19.52 13.86
CA ARG A 98 8.54 20.90 14.12
C ARG A 98 7.78 21.62 15.23
N LYS A 99 6.55 21.20 15.56
CA LYS A 99 5.71 21.86 16.57
C LYS A 99 6.00 21.37 17.97
N THR A 100 6.13 20.03 18.14
CA THR A 100 6.48 19.42 19.42
C THR A 100 7.99 19.35 19.64
N LYS A 101 8.79 19.51 18.55
CA LYS A 101 10.25 19.35 18.52
C LYS A 101 10.68 17.93 18.90
N GLU A 102 9.83 16.95 18.67
CA GLU A 102 10.07 15.54 18.94
C GLU A 102 10.36 14.78 17.65
N THR A 103 11.23 13.78 17.71
CA THR A 103 11.42 12.82 16.64
C THR A 103 10.64 11.56 16.98
N LYS A 104 9.72 11.16 16.10
CA LYS A 104 8.97 9.91 16.22
C LYS A 104 9.66 8.86 15.39
N VAL A 105 9.81 7.65 15.91
CA VAL A 105 10.60 6.59 15.30
C VAL A 105 9.82 5.28 15.12
N GLY A 106 10.19 4.53 14.11
CA GLY A 106 9.77 3.16 13.89
C GLY A 106 8.33 2.98 13.39
N ILE A 107 7.85 1.76 13.46
CA ILE A 107 6.58 1.29 12.87
C ILE A 107 5.38 2.09 13.36
N MET A 108 5.27 2.29 14.66
CA MET A 108 4.16 3.00 15.30
C MET A 108 4.42 4.50 15.46
N GLN A 109 5.58 5.01 15.03
CA GLN A 109 5.96 6.41 15.16
C GLN A 109 5.85 6.91 16.60
N VAL A 110 6.57 6.25 17.51
CA VAL A 110 6.61 6.59 18.94
C VAL A 110 7.80 7.50 19.20
N ALA A 111 7.58 8.63 19.89
CA ALA A 111 8.69 9.46 20.34
C ALA A 111 9.38 8.80 21.56
N PRO A 112 10.73 8.75 21.63
CA PRO A 112 11.45 8.16 22.76
C PRO A 112 11.00 8.71 24.11
N GLU A 113 10.76 10.02 24.20
CA GLU A 113 10.30 10.69 25.42
C GLU A 113 8.92 10.19 25.85
N VAL A 114 8.03 9.93 24.89
CA VAL A 114 6.70 9.36 25.16
C VAL A 114 6.83 7.92 25.67
N ALA A 115 7.68 7.11 25.07
CA ALA A 115 7.90 5.74 25.50
C ALA A 115 8.52 5.68 26.91
N GLN A 116 9.51 6.53 27.21
CA GLN A 116 10.08 6.66 28.57
C GLN A 116 9.03 7.13 29.58
N TRP A 117 8.21 8.11 29.23
CA TRP A 117 7.12 8.57 30.08
C TRP A 117 6.11 7.45 30.37
N LEU A 118 5.71 6.67 29.37
CA LEU A 118 4.83 5.51 29.53
C LEU A 118 5.42 4.48 30.52
N GLY A 119 6.75 4.25 30.46
CA GLY A 119 7.46 3.36 31.38
C GLY A 119 7.51 3.91 32.82
N ARG A 120 7.88 5.16 32.97
CA ARG A 120 8.10 5.78 34.30
C ARG A 120 6.79 6.06 35.02
N GLU A 121 5.84 6.72 34.35
CA GLU A 121 4.65 7.25 35.00
C GLU A 121 3.45 6.27 34.96
N LEU A 122 3.36 5.45 33.91
CA LEU A 122 2.22 4.58 33.69
C LEU A 122 2.54 3.09 33.88
N GLY A 123 3.80 2.76 34.20
CA GLY A 123 4.20 1.40 34.55
C GLY A 123 4.34 0.42 33.38
N TYR A 124 4.44 0.90 32.14
CA TYR A 124 4.70 0.08 30.96
C TYR A 124 6.19 -0.29 30.87
N LYS A 125 6.63 -1.30 31.65
CA LYS A 125 8.03 -1.68 31.88
C LYS A 125 8.43 -3.03 31.28
N SER A 126 7.66 -3.60 30.35
CA SER A 126 8.00 -4.90 29.76
C SER A 126 9.26 -4.84 28.89
N TYR A 127 9.58 -3.67 28.37
CA TYR A 127 10.84 -3.39 27.67
C TYR A 127 11.50 -2.17 28.29
N ASP A 128 12.79 -2.30 28.61
CA ASP A 128 13.58 -1.19 29.16
C ASP A 128 14.27 -0.43 28.01
N ILE A 129 13.90 0.83 27.83
CA ILE A 129 14.47 1.72 26.81
C ILE A 129 15.20 2.92 27.40
N GLU A 130 15.36 2.98 28.73
CA GLU A 130 15.94 4.14 29.42
C GLU A 130 17.37 4.41 28.94
N ASP A 131 18.18 3.36 28.88
CA ASP A 131 19.58 3.47 28.46
C ASP A 131 19.79 3.28 26.95
N ASN A 132 18.79 2.74 26.24
CA ASN A 132 18.91 2.42 24.82
C ASN A 132 17.60 2.65 24.05
N THR A 133 17.39 3.88 23.63
CA THR A 133 16.22 4.25 22.79
C THR A 133 16.22 3.60 21.40
N ASN A 134 17.35 3.05 20.96
CA ASN A 134 17.44 2.34 19.68
C ASN A 134 16.61 1.05 19.66
N LEU A 135 16.24 0.52 20.81
CA LEU A 135 15.30 -0.59 20.90
C LEU A 135 13.91 -0.26 20.31
N LEU A 136 13.58 1.03 20.18
CA LEU A 136 12.35 1.45 19.50
C LEU A 136 12.33 1.15 17.99
N TYR A 137 13.44 0.73 17.39
CA TYR A 137 13.43 0.20 16.02
C TYR A 137 13.11 -1.31 15.96
N TRP A 138 13.05 -1.99 17.10
CA TRP A 138 12.62 -3.38 17.18
C TRP A 138 11.09 -3.46 17.07
N PRO A 139 10.54 -4.31 16.17
CA PRO A 139 9.10 -4.36 15.89
C PRO A 139 8.25 -4.51 17.16
N LEU A 140 8.52 -5.51 17.98
CA LEU A 140 7.71 -5.76 19.16
C LEU A 140 7.80 -4.65 20.19
N VAL A 141 9.00 -4.07 20.38
CA VAL A 141 9.21 -2.96 21.33
C VAL A 141 8.44 -1.73 20.88
N ASN A 142 8.54 -1.39 19.61
CA ASN A 142 7.84 -0.22 19.05
C ASN A 142 6.32 -0.38 19.12
N VAL A 143 5.82 -1.57 18.75
CA VAL A 143 4.39 -1.87 18.79
C VAL A 143 3.87 -1.92 20.24
N TYR A 144 4.66 -2.39 21.18
CA TYR A 144 4.31 -2.35 22.60
C TYR A 144 4.07 -0.92 23.11
N PHE A 145 5.01 0.00 22.87
CA PHE A 145 4.85 1.38 23.30
C PHE A 145 3.77 2.12 22.49
N GLY A 146 3.62 1.82 21.21
CA GLY A 146 2.51 2.34 20.41
C GLY A 146 1.14 1.88 20.92
N ALA A 147 1.00 0.62 21.27
CA ALA A 147 -0.21 0.05 21.88
C ALA A 147 -0.47 0.65 23.28
N ALA A 148 0.57 0.82 24.09
CA ALA A 148 0.47 1.48 25.41
C ALA A 148 -0.03 2.92 25.29
N TYR A 149 0.49 3.68 24.32
CA TYR A 149 0.03 5.02 24.04
C TYR A 149 -1.42 5.06 23.55
N ALA A 150 -1.81 4.16 22.64
CA ALA A 150 -3.19 4.03 22.20
C ALA A 150 -4.13 3.69 23.35
N LYS A 151 -3.74 2.76 24.25
CA LYS A 151 -4.50 2.42 25.45
C LYS A 151 -4.68 3.60 26.38
N TRP A 152 -3.62 4.38 26.63
CA TRP A 152 -3.72 5.59 27.43
C TRP A 152 -4.68 6.60 26.82
N LEU A 153 -4.68 6.77 25.50
CA LEU A 153 -5.61 7.66 24.79
C LEU A 153 -7.08 7.30 25.00
N PHE A 154 -7.43 6.04 25.25
CA PHE A 154 -8.81 5.63 25.54
C PHE A 154 -9.35 6.20 26.86
N SER A 155 -8.48 6.50 27.81
CA SER A 155 -8.84 7.01 29.14
C SER A 155 -8.22 8.36 29.49
N CYS A 156 -7.63 9.05 28.52
CA CYS A 156 -6.97 10.33 28.76
C CYS A 156 -7.95 11.42 29.21
N ASP A 157 -7.47 12.30 30.10
CA ASP A 157 -8.26 13.41 30.66
C ASP A 157 -9.49 12.93 31.45
N ASP A 158 -9.39 11.77 32.13
CA ASP A 158 -10.42 11.11 32.93
C ASP A 158 -11.75 10.88 32.17
N LYS A 159 -11.67 10.67 30.86
CA LYS A 159 -12.80 10.43 29.96
C LYS A 159 -12.63 9.17 29.17
N GLN A 160 -13.70 8.36 29.12
CA GLN A 160 -13.76 7.26 28.17
C GLN A 160 -13.84 7.82 26.75
N ARG A 161 -12.88 7.46 25.89
CA ARG A 161 -12.78 7.94 24.52
C ARG A 161 -13.21 6.87 23.52
N THR A 162 -13.71 7.31 22.38
CA THR A 162 -14.07 6.42 21.27
C THR A 162 -12.81 6.02 20.48
N GLU A 163 -12.87 4.92 19.75
CA GLU A 163 -11.82 4.48 18.82
C GLU A 163 -11.47 5.60 17.81
N GLU A 164 -12.50 6.28 17.28
CA GLU A 164 -12.28 7.43 16.38
C GLU A 164 -11.40 8.51 17.02
N PHE A 165 -11.72 8.89 18.26
CA PHE A 165 -10.90 9.88 18.99
C PHE A 165 -9.46 9.39 19.13
N VAL A 166 -9.27 8.13 19.53
CA VAL A 166 -7.94 7.56 19.77
C VAL A 166 -7.10 7.58 18.48
N VAL A 167 -7.65 7.13 17.37
CA VAL A 167 -6.96 7.11 16.08
C VAL A 167 -6.58 8.51 15.63
N ARG A 168 -7.51 9.45 15.72
CA ARG A 168 -7.30 10.86 15.33
C ARG A 168 -6.29 11.54 16.24
N ALA A 169 -6.32 11.26 17.56
CA ALA A 169 -5.39 11.77 18.55
C ALA A 169 -3.98 11.18 18.37
N TYR A 170 -3.89 9.90 18.08
CA TYR A 170 -2.63 9.20 17.87
C TYR A 170 -1.81 9.83 16.73
N LYS A 171 -2.43 10.00 15.56
CA LYS A 171 -1.75 10.55 14.37
C LYS A 171 -1.70 12.08 14.36
N GLY A 172 -2.78 12.76 14.76
CA GLY A 172 -2.94 14.21 14.64
C GLY A 172 -2.71 15.00 15.91
N GLY A 173 -2.54 14.32 17.07
CA GLY A 173 -2.45 14.91 18.41
C GLY A 173 -3.82 15.18 19.05
N LYS A 174 -3.90 15.09 20.40
CA LYS A 174 -5.14 15.22 21.18
C LYS A 174 -5.95 16.50 20.86
N LYS A 175 -5.27 17.63 20.69
CA LYS A 175 -5.93 18.93 20.43
C LYS A 175 -6.69 18.96 19.12
N LYS A 176 -6.30 18.13 18.13
CA LYS A 176 -6.92 18.08 16.80
C LYS A 176 -7.88 16.90 16.64
N ALA A 177 -7.93 15.99 17.61
CA ALA A 177 -8.73 14.77 17.50
C ALA A 177 -10.22 15.01 17.20
N SER A 178 -10.80 16.09 17.71
CA SER A 178 -12.20 16.46 17.45
C SER A 178 -12.38 17.46 16.29
N HIS A 179 -11.31 17.87 15.63
CA HIS A 179 -11.40 18.85 14.54
C HIS A 179 -11.68 18.17 13.21
N LYS A 180 -12.49 18.78 12.34
CA LYS A 180 -12.86 18.23 11.01
C LYS A 180 -11.64 17.88 10.15
N SER A 181 -10.53 18.63 10.26
CA SER A 181 -9.30 18.37 9.49
C SER A 181 -8.63 17.03 9.80
N SER A 182 -8.96 16.34 10.89
CA SER A 182 -8.45 15.01 11.22
C SER A 182 -9.40 13.87 10.81
N SER A 183 -10.55 14.17 10.24
CA SER A 183 -11.50 13.16 9.74
C SER A 183 -10.88 12.24 8.66
N PRO A 184 -10.09 12.73 7.70
CA PRO A 184 -9.44 11.86 6.70
C PRO A 184 -8.52 10.79 7.33
N ILE A 185 -7.91 11.10 8.49
CA ILE A 185 -7.08 10.12 9.21
C ILE A 185 -7.92 8.91 9.63
N PHE A 186 -9.10 9.16 10.18
CA PHE A 186 -9.99 8.10 10.63
C PHE A 186 -10.60 7.31 9.46
N GLN A 187 -10.94 7.98 8.36
CA GLN A 187 -11.40 7.30 7.14
C GLN A 187 -10.35 6.32 6.61
N ARG A 188 -9.09 6.79 6.47
CA ARG A 188 -7.99 5.93 6.05
C ARG A 188 -7.79 4.74 7.00
N TYR A 189 -7.86 4.99 8.31
CA TYR A 189 -7.78 3.93 9.31
C TYR A 189 -8.89 2.87 9.14
N LEU A 190 -10.13 3.28 8.93
CA LEU A 190 -11.26 2.35 8.73
C LEU A 190 -11.04 1.44 7.52
N TYR A 191 -10.60 2.00 6.39
CA TYR A 191 -10.28 1.22 5.19
C TYR A 191 -9.20 0.16 5.47
N VAL A 192 -8.13 0.54 6.16
CA VAL A 192 -7.06 -0.40 6.51
C VAL A 192 -7.59 -1.49 7.46
N LYS A 193 -8.34 -1.11 8.50
CA LYS A 193 -8.89 -2.07 9.47
C LYS A 193 -9.83 -3.08 8.81
N GLU A 194 -10.70 -2.64 7.93
CA GLU A 194 -11.60 -3.52 7.17
C GLU A 194 -10.84 -4.48 6.25
N SER A 195 -9.79 -4.00 5.60
CA SER A 195 -8.89 -4.83 4.80
C SER A 195 -8.28 -5.98 5.62
N LEU A 196 -7.73 -5.66 6.79
CA LEU A 196 -7.13 -6.64 7.68
C LEU A 196 -8.15 -7.67 8.19
N LEU A 197 -9.37 -7.26 8.46
CA LEU A 197 -10.47 -8.15 8.85
C LEU A 197 -10.81 -9.13 7.72
N ALA A 198 -10.89 -8.65 6.47
CA ALA A 198 -11.18 -9.47 5.31
C ALA A 198 -10.11 -10.55 5.06
N MET A 199 -8.83 -10.24 5.29
CA MET A 199 -7.72 -11.20 5.13
C MET A 199 -7.81 -12.42 6.05
N ARG A 200 -8.35 -12.27 7.26
CA ARG A 200 -8.37 -13.34 8.27
C ARG A 200 -9.74 -14.02 8.44
N GLN A 201 -10.73 -13.64 7.64
CA GLN A 201 -12.06 -14.26 7.61
C GLN A 201 -12.39 -14.82 6.22
N PRO A 202 -11.67 -15.84 5.72
CA PRO A 202 -11.92 -16.38 4.40
C PRO A 202 -13.30 -17.07 4.26
N GLU A 203 -13.93 -17.46 5.37
CA GLU A 203 -15.19 -18.21 5.35
C GLU A 203 -16.44 -17.35 5.18
N ILE A 204 -16.39 -16.05 5.50
CA ILE A 204 -17.56 -15.15 5.37
C ILE A 204 -17.71 -14.58 3.97
N CYS A 205 -16.63 -14.56 3.17
CA CYS A 205 -16.68 -14.14 1.77
C CYS A 205 -17.19 -15.23 0.81
N ASN A 206 -17.31 -16.50 1.26
CA ASN A 206 -17.73 -17.61 0.41
C ASN A 206 -19.24 -17.73 0.19
N GLU A 207 -20.07 -16.93 0.86
CA GLU A 207 -21.54 -16.94 0.62
C GLU A 207 -22.02 -15.93 -0.42
N LEU A 208 -21.18 -15.11 -1.01
CA LEU A 208 -21.58 -14.06 -1.95
C LEU A 208 -21.03 -14.18 -3.37
N THR A 209 -20.45 -15.29 -3.78
CA THR A 209 -20.37 -15.75 -5.18
C THR A 209 -19.41 -16.95 -5.30
N PRO A 210 -19.71 -17.97 -6.08
CA PRO A 210 -18.79 -19.05 -6.38
C PRO A 210 -17.92 -18.66 -7.58
N ASP A 211 -16.92 -17.82 -7.39
CA ASP A 211 -15.94 -17.60 -8.44
C ASP A 211 -14.53 -17.91 -7.89
N HIS A 212 -14.20 -19.20 -7.95
CA HIS A 212 -12.85 -19.74 -7.82
C HIS A 212 -11.92 -19.33 -8.99
N GLU A 213 -12.15 -18.17 -9.61
CA GLU A 213 -11.38 -17.72 -10.78
C GLU A 213 -10.21 -16.76 -10.42
N ASN A 214 -10.07 -16.32 -9.18
CA ASN A 214 -9.08 -15.28 -8.88
C ASN A 214 -7.61 -15.76 -8.82
N LEU A 215 -7.36 -17.04 -8.62
CA LEU A 215 -6.02 -17.62 -8.82
C LEU A 215 -5.74 -17.86 -10.33
N SER A 216 -6.80 -18.01 -11.13
CA SER A 216 -6.68 -18.15 -12.58
C SER A 216 -6.44 -16.82 -13.32
N SER A 217 -6.79 -15.67 -12.72
CA SER A 217 -6.61 -14.38 -13.39
C SER A 217 -5.13 -14.05 -13.63
N THR A 218 -4.25 -14.26 -12.66
CA THR A 218 -2.81 -13.95 -12.79
C THR A 218 -2.16 -14.87 -13.85
N GLU A 219 -2.52 -16.15 -13.90
CA GLU A 219 -2.02 -17.09 -14.92
C GLU A 219 -2.58 -16.72 -16.30
N ALA A 220 -3.86 -16.40 -16.38
CA ALA A 220 -4.50 -15.94 -17.60
C ALA A 220 -3.92 -14.61 -18.12
N ASP A 221 -3.56 -13.70 -17.22
CA ASP A 221 -2.94 -12.42 -17.56
C ASP A 221 -1.54 -12.62 -18.13
N MET A 222 -0.73 -13.46 -17.51
CA MET A 222 0.59 -13.82 -18.02
C MET A 222 0.52 -14.56 -19.35
N ASP A 223 -0.49 -15.43 -19.55
CA ASP A 223 -0.73 -16.09 -20.84
C ASP A 223 -1.13 -15.08 -21.92
N ALA A 224 -1.91 -14.06 -21.59
CA ALA A 224 -2.22 -12.97 -22.51
C ALA A 224 -0.98 -12.12 -22.87
N MET A 225 -0.11 -11.84 -21.90
CA MET A 225 1.16 -11.17 -22.16
C MET A 225 2.03 -11.97 -23.13
N TRP A 226 2.13 -13.30 -22.96
CA TRP A 226 2.86 -14.17 -23.87
C TRP A 226 2.22 -14.26 -25.29
N LYS A 227 0.91 -14.03 -25.42
CA LYS A 227 0.21 -13.98 -26.70
C LYS A 227 0.33 -12.62 -27.40
N HIS A 228 0.72 -11.56 -26.64
CA HIS A 228 0.89 -10.23 -27.22
C HIS A 228 2.15 -10.18 -28.11
N PRO A 229 2.03 -9.79 -29.40
CA PRO A 229 3.13 -9.94 -30.36
C PRO A 229 4.40 -9.20 -29.96
N ASP A 230 4.26 -7.97 -29.49
CA ASP A 230 5.41 -7.11 -29.14
C ASP A 230 6.08 -7.58 -27.85
N VAL A 231 5.29 -8.02 -26.85
CA VAL A 231 5.81 -8.61 -25.61
C VAL A 231 6.52 -9.92 -25.89
N TYR A 232 5.92 -10.80 -26.68
CA TYR A 232 6.55 -12.05 -27.08
C TYR A 232 7.93 -11.83 -27.73
N LYS A 233 8.01 -10.85 -28.64
CA LYS A 233 9.26 -10.48 -29.30
C LYS A 233 10.31 -9.96 -28.31
N GLU A 234 9.90 -9.08 -27.39
CA GLU A 234 10.78 -8.50 -26.37
C GLU A 234 11.28 -9.56 -25.39
N TRP A 235 10.37 -10.35 -24.81
CA TRP A 235 10.70 -11.39 -23.85
C TRP A 235 11.55 -12.51 -24.43
N THR A 236 11.25 -12.96 -25.66
CA THR A 236 12.05 -13.96 -26.34
C THR A 236 13.47 -13.46 -26.60
N LYS A 237 13.61 -12.18 -26.98
CA LYS A 237 14.94 -11.54 -27.17
C LYS A 237 15.71 -11.43 -25.87
N SER A 238 15.04 -11.19 -24.74
CA SER A 238 15.64 -11.09 -23.40
C SER A 238 15.88 -12.46 -22.75
N GLY A 239 15.50 -13.56 -23.41
CA GLY A 239 15.70 -14.92 -22.89
C GLY A 239 14.70 -15.36 -21.85
N GLU A 240 13.57 -14.64 -21.71
CA GLU A 240 12.51 -15.02 -20.79
C GLU A 240 11.77 -16.29 -21.27
N ARG A 241 11.23 -17.06 -20.32
CA ARG A 241 10.51 -18.33 -20.59
C ARG A 241 9.15 -18.32 -19.92
N ARG A 242 8.21 -19.05 -20.50
CA ARG A 242 6.89 -19.26 -19.88
C ARG A 242 7.05 -19.84 -18.48
N GLY A 243 6.31 -19.28 -17.53
CA GLY A 243 6.37 -19.66 -16.11
C GLY A 243 7.53 -19.04 -15.31
N ASN A 244 8.45 -18.32 -15.98
CA ASN A 244 9.58 -17.67 -15.31
C ASN A 244 9.96 -16.39 -16.04
N VAL A 245 9.15 -15.35 -15.87
CA VAL A 245 9.40 -14.00 -16.41
C VAL A 245 9.82 -13.09 -15.30
N ARG A 246 10.92 -12.39 -15.50
CA ARG A 246 11.50 -11.48 -14.50
C ARG A 246 11.19 -10.03 -14.86
N PHE A 247 10.91 -9.23 -13.85
CA PHE A 247 10.84 -7.78 -14.04
C PHE A 247 12.20 -7.20 -14.44
N SER A 248 12.17 -6.17 -15.29
CA SER A 248 13.33 -5.30 -15.47
C SER A 248 13.63 -4.54 -14.18
N HIS A 249 14.91 -4.24 -13.91
CA HIS A 249 15.33 -3.53 -12.71
C HIS A 249 16.19 -2.33 -13.08
N ASP A 250 16.00 -1.22 -12.36
CA ASP A 250 16.88 -0.06 -12.48
C ASP A 250 18.20 -0.26 -11.72
N ALA A 251 19.08 0.75 -11.75
CA ALA A 251 20.37 0.71 -11.06
C ALA A 251 20.24 0.55 -9.52
N LYS A 252 19.07 0.88 -8.93
CA LYS A 252 18.75 0.70 -7.52
C LYS A 252 18.01 -0.61 -7.23
N LYS A 253 17.94 -1.50 -8.21
CA LYS A 253 17.22 -2.79 -8.15
C LYS A 253 15.69 -2.65 -7.98
N ARG A 254 15.10 -1.52 -8.34
CA ARG A 254 13.64 -1.35 -8.29
C ARG A 254 13.02 -1.97 -9.53
N PRO A 255 11.98 -2.84 -9.38
CA PRO A 255 11.33 -3.49 -10.51
C PRO A 255 10.47 -2.49 -11.29
N TYR A 256 10.57 -2.53 -12.62
CA TYR A 256 9.75 -1.73 -13.52
C TYR A 256 9.34 -2.53 -14.75
N LEU A 257 8.29 -2.06 -15.42
CA LEU A 257 7.85 -2.59 -16.71
C LEU A 257 8.46 -1.79 -17.87
N SER A 258 8.80 -2.48 -18.96
CA SER A 258 9.13 -1.81 -20.20
C SER A 258 7.90 -1.07 -20.76
N ARG A 259 8.10 -0.14 -21.71
CA ARG A 259 6.96 0.54 -22.36
C ARG A 259 6.07 -0.41 -23.12
N VAL A 260 6.65 -1.45 -23.72
CA VAL A 260 5.91 -2.51 -24.41
C VAL A 260 5.04 -3.27 -23.43
N GLU A 261 5.59 -3.67 -22.29
CA GLU A 261 4.85 -4.38 -21.25
C GLU A 261 3.70 -3.54 -20.68
N VAL A 262 3.95 -2.25 -20.33
CA VAL A 262 2.89 -1.36 -19.81
C VAL A 262 1.76 -1.19 -20.82
N LYS A 263 2.09 -0.98 -22.10
CA LYS A 263 1.08 -0.85 -23.16
C LYS A 263 0.27 -2.14 -23.31
N ALA A 264 0.93 -3.29 -23.29
CA ALA A 264 0.27 -4.59 -23.38
C ALA A 264 -0.66 -4.84 -22.17
N VAL A 265 -0.24 -4.52 -20.95
CA VAL A 265 -1.11 -4.59 -19.76
C VAL A 265 -2.34 -3.71 -19.94
N ALA A 266 -2.18 -2.48 -20.43
CA ALA A 266 -3.30 -1.58 -20.69
C ALA A 266 -4.26 -2.14 -21.75
N GLU A 267 -3.75 -2.70 -22.86
CA GLU A 267 -4.56 -3.32 -23.90
C GLU A 267 -5.34 -4.53 -23.37
N ILE A 268 -4.71 -5.38 -22.58
CA ILE A 268 -5.35 -6.55 -21.96
C ILE A 268 -6.47 -6.11 -21.00
N ILE A 269 -6.22 -5.15 -20.14
CA ILE A 269 -7.22 -4.65 -19.18
C ILE A 269 -8.42 -4.04 -19.90
N ILE A 270 -8.19 -3.18 -20.88
CA ILE A 270 -9.29 -2.55 -21.64
C ILE A 270 -10.10 -3.61 -22.37
N SER A 271 -9.44 -4.51 -23.09
CA SER A 271 -10.13 -5.51 -23.91
C SER A 271 -10.97 -6.48 -23.10
N ARG A 272 -10.52 -6.84 -21.89
CA ARG A 272 -11.20 -7.83 -21.04
C ARG A 272 -12.28 -7.25 -20.14
N HIS A 273 -12.05 -6.04 -19.59
CA HIS A 273 -12.84 -5.57 -18.46
C HIS A 273 -13.58 -4.25 -18.70
N LEU A 274 -13.13 -3.39 -19.61
CA LEU A 274 -13.68 -2.05 -19.76
C LEU A 274 -14.37 -1.82 -21.11
N GLY A 275 -14.13 -2.66 -22.10
CA GLY A 275 -14.74 -2.56 -23.43
C GLY A 275 -14.43 -1.23 -24.13
N THR A 276 -15.31 -0.82 -25.06
CA THR A 276 -15.13 0.40 -25.87
C THR A 276 -15.35 1.72 -25.11
N ARG A 277 -15.83 1.67 -23.88
CA ARG A 277 -16.04 2.86 -23.02
C ARG A 277 -14.80 3.26 -22.22
N GLY A 278 -13.71 2.49 -22.32
CA GLY A 278 -12.47 2.75 -21.62
C GLY A 278 -11.58 3.77 -22.36
N SER A 279 -10.64 4.33 -21.64
CA SER A 279 -9.55 5.14 -22.18
C SER A 279 -8.73 4.32 -23.19
N LYS A 280 -8.04 5.00 -24.12
CA LYS A 280 -7.11 4.32 -25.05
C LYS A 280 -5.95 3.68 -24.27
N PRO A 281 -5.42 2.53 -24.73
CA PRO A 281 -4.28 1.89 -24.08
C PRO A 281 -3.05 2.79 -23.94
N GLU A 282 -2.80 3.59 -24.97
CA GLU A 282 -1.71 4.58 -24.98
C GLU A 282 -1.86 5.62 -23.85
N ALA A 283 -3.09 6.01 -23.56
CA ALA A 283 -3.39 6.97 -22.50
C ALA A 283 -3.18 6.39 -21.11
N LEU A 284 -3.60 5.12 -20.89
CA LEU A 284 -3.31 4.43 -19.63
C LEU A 284 -1.80 4.23 -19.42
N ALA A 285 -1.10 3.85 -20.49
CA ALA A 285 0.35 3.69 -20.45
C ALA A 285 1.07 5.02 -20.16
N ALA A 286 0.62 6.13 -20.74
CA ALA A 286 1.15 7.46 -20.46
C ALA A 286 0.90 7.91 -19.02
N LEU A 287 -0.28 7.59 -18.44
CA LEU A 287 -0.55 7.83 -17.03
C LEU A 287 0.36 7.01 -16.11
N ALA A 288 0.61 5.74 -16.42
CA ALA A 288 1.55 4.92 -15.67
C ALA A 288 2.98 5.52 -15.70
N GLU A 289 3.41 6.09 -16.85
CA GLU A 289 4.69 6.79 -16.95
C GLU A 289 4.73 8.01 -16.00
N VAL A 290 3.67 8.83 -15.97
CA VAL A 290 3.60 10.03 -15.11
C VAL A 290 3.44 9.66 -13.63
N CYS A 291 2.63 8.66 -13.32
CA CYS A 291 2.33 8.28 -11.93
C CYS A 291 3.48 7.58 -11.23
N SER A 292 4.17 6.68 -11.94
CA SER A 292 5.11 5.75 -11.32
C SER A 292 6.44 5.62 -12.05
N MET A 293 6.64 6.31 -13.18
CA MET A 293 7.77 6.03 -14.08
C MET A 293 7.85 4.53 -14.45
N ARG A 294 6.71 3.87 -14.50
CA ARG A 294 6.52 2.42 -14.76
C ARG A 294 7.06 1.49 -13.66
N PHE A 295 7.42 2.02 -12.48
CA PHE A 295 7.80 1.18 -11.35
C PHE A 295 6.60 0.41 -10.82
N VAL A 296 6.77 -0.89 -10.61
CA VAL A 296 5.74 -1.84 -10.17
C VAL A 296 5.14 -1.44 -8.81
N HIS A 297 5.97 -0.95 -7.90
CA HIS A 297 5.53 -0.55 -6.56
C HIS A 297 5.14 0.93 -6.45
N GLY A 298 5.28 1.68 -7.55
CA GLY A 298 5.01 3.12 -7.56
C GLY A 298 6.21 3.98 -7.18
N VAL A 299 5.97 5.28 -6.97
CA VAL A 299 6.99 6.27 -6.61
C VAL A 299 6.45 7.19 -5.53
N SER A 300 7.24 7.43 -4.49
CA SER A 300 6.90 8.32 -3.37
C SER A 300 5.63 7.87 -2.64
N THR A 301 4.59 8.71 -2.61
CA THR A 301 3.30 8.41 -1.97
C THR A 301 2.31 7.69 -2.88
N ARG A 302 2.67 7.45 -4.14
CA ARG A 302 1.81 6.81 -5.14
C ARG A 302 2.07 5.31 -5.17
N THR A 303 1.01 4.51 -5.03
CA THR A 303 1.09 3.05 -4.93
C THR A 303 0.87 2.38 -6.27
N GLY A 304 1.74 1.42 -6.60
CA GLY A 304 1.59 0.59 -7.79
C GLY A 304 1.84 1.33 -9.10
N LEU A 305 1.69 0.61 -10.20
CA LEU A 305 1.95 1.09 -11.55
C LEU A 305 1.15 2.35 -11.92
N MET A 306 -0.11 2.43 -11.50
CA MET A 306 -1.01 3.54 -11.80
C MET A 306 -1.04 4.62 -10.70
N GLY A 307 -0.28 4.46 -9.63
CA GLY A 307 -0.23 5.42 -8.54
C GLY A 307 -1.56 5.62 -7.82
N ILE A 308 -2.42 4.60 -7.81
CA ILE A 308 -3.72 4.63 -7.15
C ILE A 308 -3.59 4.20 -5.70
N ASP A 309 -4.21 4.92 -4.78
CA ASP A 309 -4.19 4.55 -3.38
C ASP A 309 -5.19 3.42 -3.06
N TYR A 310 -4.90 2.66 -2.01
CA TYR A 310 -5.76 1.56 -1.57
C TYR A 310 -7.19 2.00 -1.23
N PRO A 311 -7.43 3.12 -0.51
CA PRO A 311 -8.79 3.59 -0.26
C PRO A 311 -9.62 3.78 -1.53
N THR A 312 -9.04 4.40 -2.55
CA THR A 312 -9.72 4.61 -3.84
C THR A 312 -10.00 3.29 -4.55
N ALA A 313 -9.01 2.38 -4.63
CA ALA A 313 -9.21 1.07 -5.25
C ALA A 313 -10.26 0.23 -4.51
N SER A 314 -10.22 0.22 -3.18
CA SER A 314 -11.21 -0.49 -2.35
C SER A 314 -12.62 0.06 -2.52
N TRP A 315 -12.77 1.38 -2.56
CA TRP A 315 -14.06 2.03 -2.83
C TRP A 315 -14.60 1.68 -4.23
N LEU A 316 -13.76 1.73 -5.27
CA LEU A 316 -14.14 1.32 -6.62
C LEU A 316 -14.62 -0.13 -6.67
N SER A 317 -13.96 -1.03 -5.94
CA SER A 317 -14.35 -2.43 -5.87
C SER A 317 -15.69 -2.64 -5.15
N ARG A 318 -15.86 -2.03 -3.97
CA ARG A 318 -17.04 -2.28 -3.12
C ARG A 318 -18.26 -1.49 -3.54
N ASP A 319 -18.09 -0.18 -3.79
CA ASP A 319 -19.21 0.75 -3.95
C ASP A 319 -19.54 1.02 -5.43
N CYS A 320 -18.53 1.00 -6.32
CA CYS A 320 -18.72 1.23 -7.75
C CYS A 320 -18.85 -0.05 -8.57
N GLY A 321 -18.63 -1.23 -7.97
CA GLY A 321 -18.84 -2.53 -8.62
C GLY A 321 -17.70 -3.00 -9.53
N TYR A 322 -16.51 -2.41 -9.45
CA TYR A 322 -15.33 -2.84 -10.21
C TYR A 322 -14.63 -4.02 -9.50
N ARG A 323 -15.02 -5.26 -9.84
CA ARG A 323 -14.65 -6.49 -9.11
C ARG A 323 -13.86 -7.50 -9.93
N ALA A 324 -13.29 -7.11 -11.07
CA ALA A 324 -12.52 -8.05 -11.90
C ALA A 324 -11.19 -8.46 -11.24
N TYR A 325 -10.64 -7.61 -10.36
CA TYR A 325 -9.51 -7.94 -9.50
C TYR A 325 -9.89 -7.70 -8.04
N THR A 326 -9.37 -8.55 -7.16
CA THR A 326 -9.53 -8.38 -5.72
C THR A 326 -8.49 -7.38 -5.22
N VAL A 327 -8.92 -6.46 -4.35
CA VAL A 327 -8.04 -5.55 -3.64
C VAL A 327 -8.40 -5.57 -2.15
N ILE A 328 -7.58 -6.29 -1.38
CA ILE A 328 -7.75 -6.49 0.06
C ILE A 328 -6.67 -5.67 0.81
N SER A 329 -5.55 -5.44 0.15
CA SER A 329 -4.38 -4.77 0.73
C SER A 329 -3.72 -3.80 -0.25
N VAL A 330 -2.81 -2.99 0.27
CA VAL A 330 -1.93 -2.15 -0.56
C VAL A 330 -1.07 -3.02 -1.48
N ASP A 331 -0.65 -4.19 -1.00
CA ASP A 331 0.25 -5.09 -1.71
C ASP A 331 -0.41 -5.66 -2.99
N ASP A 332 -1.74 -5.78 -3.02
CA ASP A 332 -2.49 -6.17 -4.24
C ASP A 332 -2.32 -5.17 -5.39
N LEU A 333 -2.06 -3.91 -5.07
CA LEU A 333 -1.81 -2.86 -6.05
C LEU A 333 -0.39 -2.88 -6.63
N TYR A 334 0.51 -3.71 -6.08
CA TYR A 334 1.80 -4.01 -6.68
C TYR A 334 1.68 -5.02 -7.84
N ASN A 335 0.54 -5.70 -7.97
CA ASN A 335 0.22 -6.43 -9.19
C ASN A 335 -0.08 -5.42 -10.32
N PRO A 336 0.71 -5.41 -11.43
CA PRO A 336 0.54 -4.44 -12.50
C PRO A 336 -0.85 -4.47 -13.15
N PHE A 337 -1.48 -5.64 -13.23
CA PHE A 337 -2.82 -5.79 -13.80
C PHE A 337 -3.89 -5.23 -12.88
N ALA A 338 -3.83 -5.54 -11.58
CA ALA A 338 -4.74 -4.98 -10.59
C ALA A 338 -4.60 -3.45 -10.52
N SER A 339 -3.37 -2.94 -10.46
CA SER A 339 -3.11 -1.50 -10.46
C SER A 339 -3.65 -0.82 -11.72
N MET A 340 -3.40 -1.40 -12.91
CA MET A 340 -3.91 -0.88 -14.18
C MET A 340 -5.43 -0.91 -14.24
N TYR A 341 -6.05 -1.99 -13.76
CA TYR A 341 -7.50 -2.13 -13.73
C TYR A 341 -8.17 -1.05 -12.85
N PHE A 342 -7.70 -0.88 -11.61
CA PHE A 342 -8.28 0.13 -10.74
C PHE A 342 -7.97 1.56 -11.20
N GLY A 343 -6.79 1.81 -11.77
CA GLY A 343 -6.48 3.09 -12.40
C GLY A 343 -7.42 3.41 -13.56
N ALA A 344 -7.65 2.46 -14.44
CA ALA A 344 -8.57 2.62 -15.56
C ALA A 344 -10.04 2.76 -15.11
N SER A 345 -10.44 2.04 -14.06
CA SER A 345 -11.76 2.16 -13.44
C SER A 345 -11.99 3.54 -12.82
N TYR A 346 -10.95 4.11 -12.19
CA TYR A 346 -11.02 5.46 -11.65
C TYR A 346 -11.17 6.53 -12.75
N LEU A 347 -10.45 6.37 -13.87
CA LEU A 347 -10.66 7.25 -15.04
C LEU A 347 -12.08 7.15 -15.59
N ALA A 348 -12.62 5.94 -15.68
CA ALA A 348 -14.00 5.73 -16.12
C ALA A 348 -15.01 6.39 -15.17
N TRP A 349 -14.78 6.36 -13.87
CA TRP A 349 -15.60 7.10 -12.89
C TRP A 349 -15.46 8.61 -13.04
N LEU A 350 -14.24 9.12 -13.18
CA LEU A 350 -13.97 10.55 -13.39
C LEU A 350 -14.61 11.09 -14.68
N SER A 351 -14.79 10.26 -15.70
CA SER A 351 -15.44 10.70 -16.96
C SER A 351 -16.88 11.16 -16.80
N ASN A 352 -17.54 10.73 -15.71
CA ASN A 352 -18.91 11.14 -15.37
C ASN A 352 -18.97 11.80 -13.97
N TYR A 353 -17.91 12.49 -13.59
CA TYR A 353 -17.82 13.16 -12.29
C TYR A 353 -18.96 14.20 -12.12
N GLU A 354 -19.61 14.19 -10.95
CA GLU A 354 -20.82 15.00 -10.65
C GLU A 354 -22.00 14.78 -11.62
N GLY A 355 -22.07 13.61 -12.27
CA GLY A 355 -23.14 13.29 -13.23
C GLY A 355 -23.04 14.08 -14.56
N ARG A 356 -21.88 14.61 -14.88
CA ARG A 356 -21.61 15.35 -16.12
C ARG A 356 -20.47 14.67 -16.87
N GLU A 357 -20.58 14.60 -18.18
CA GLU A 357 -19.48 14.18 -19.03
C GLU A 357 -18.35 15.20 -18.93
N GLN A 358 -17.17 14.74 -18.57
CA GLN A 358 -16.00 15.56 -18.32
C GLN A 358 -15.06 15.57 -19.52
N SER A 359 -14.35 16.69 -19.72
CA SER A 359 -13.31 16.76 -20.74
C SER A 359 -12.14 15.83 -20.39
N TYR A 360 -11.46 15.32 -21.41
CA TYR A 360 -10.32 14.43 -21.18
C TYR A 360 -9.19 15.11 -20.39
N GLU A 361 -8.97 16.40 -20.62
CA GLU A 361 -8.03 17.20 -19.84
C GLU A 361 -8.42 17.23 -18.35
N PHE A 362 -9.70 17.46 -18.04
CA PHE A 362 -10.18 17.40 -16.66
C PHE A 362 -9.95 16.03 -16.04
N ILE A 363 -10.28 14.95 -16.76
CA ILE A 363 -10.15 13.57 -16.26
C ILE A 363 -8.70 13.28 -15.86
N VAL A 364 -7.74 13.64 -16.71
CA VAL A 364 -6.31 13.41 -16.43
C VAL A 364 -5.81 14.29 -15.29
N GLN A 365 -6.18 15.57 -15.25
CA GLN A 365 -5.79 16.46 -14.15
C GLN A 365 -6.42 16.01 -12.82
N ALA A 366 -7.67 15.59 -12.82
CA ALA A 366 -8.39 15.07 -11.68
C ALA A 366 -7.79 13.76 -11.16
N TYR A 367 -7.35 12.88 -12.07
CA TYR A 367 -6.64 11.65 -11.71
C TYR A 367 -5.34 11.95 -10.99
N LEU A 368 -4.56 12.89 -11.49
CA LEU A 368 -3.23 13.21 -10.99
C LEU A 368 -3.23 14.12 -9.76
N GLY A 369 -4.18 15.03 -9.64
CA GLY A 369 -4.23 16.06 -8.59
C GLY A 369 -5.46 16.00 -7.67
N GLY A 370 -6.41 15.13 -7.97
CA GLY A 370 -7.73 15.09 -7.31
C GLY A 370 -8.77 15.98 -8.01
N PRO A 371 -10.04 15.53 -8.11
CA PRO A 371 -11.07 16.23 -8.86
C PRO A 371 -11.43 17.61 -8.29
N GLU A 372 -11.26 17.80 -6.97
CA GLU A 372 -11.52 19.08 -6.30
C GLU A 372 -10.41 20.13 -6.51
N ASN A 373 -9.25 19.70 -7.01
CA ASN A 373 -8.05 20.53 -7.15
C ASN A 373 -7.74 20.91 -8.60
N VAL A 374 -8.62 20.54 -9.55
CA VAL A 374 -8.37 20.83 -10.97
C VAL A 374 -8.36 22.34 -11.22
N SER A 375 -7.21 22.85 -11.59
CA SER A 375 -7.01 24.27 -11.94
C SER A 375 -5.92 24.43 -12.98
N LEU A 376 -6.00 25.50 -13.78
CA LEU A 376 -4.98 25.79 -14.79
C LEU A 376 -3.59 26.05 -14.20
N GLN A 377 -3.50 26.57 -12.98
CA GLN A 377 -2.23 26.92 -12.35
C GLN A 377 -1.58 25.72 -11.65
N GLU A 378 -2.37 24.90 -10.94
CA GLU A 378 -1.84 23.85 -10.09
C GLU A 378 -1.74 22.50 -10.81
N THR A 379 -2.72 22.15 -11.62
CA THR A 379 -2.81 20.87 -12.33
C THR A 379 -2.54 20.93 -13.82
N GLY A 380 -2.51 22.12 -14.42
CA GLY A 380 -2.12 22.34 -15.82
C GLY A 380 -0.74 21.76 -16.18
N PRO A 381 0.30 21.92 -15.34
CA PRO A 381 1.59 21.27 -15.57
C PRO A 381 1.54 19.75 -15.63
N LEU A 382 0.63 19.11 -14.88
CA LEU A 382 0.41 17.66 -14.89
C LEU A 382 -0.16 17.19 -16.23
N TRP A 383 -1.07 17.98 -16.80
CA TRP A 383 -1.59 17.74 -18.14
C TRP A 383 -0.48 17.78 -19.21
N ASN A 384 0.42 18.75 -19.15
CA ASN A 384 1.55 18.84 -20.08
C ASN A 384 2.50 17.64 -19.94
N GLN A 385 2.79 17.19 -18.71
CA GLN A 385 3.57 15.98 -18.47
C GLN A 385 2.91 14.73 -19.06
N PHE A 386 1.59 14.63 -18.93
CA PHE A 386 0.83 13.55 -19.54
C PHE A 386 0.91 13.59 -21.07
N LEU A 387 0.74 14.74 -21.71
CA LEU A 387 0.85 14.89 -23.17
C LEU A 387 2.24 14.49 -23.67
N GLU A 388 3.28 14.90 -22.96
CA GLU A 388 4.66 14.51 -23.28
C GLU A 388 4.84 12.99 -23.17
N ALA A 389 4.36 12.39 -22.09
CA ALA A 389 4.40 10.93 -21.92
C ALA A 389 3.60 10.21 -23.01
N LEU A 390 2.44 10.72 -23.39
CA LEU A 390 1.58 10.13 -24.42
C LEU A 390 2.30 10.00 -25.77
N THR A 391 3.14 10.98 -26.14
CA THR A 391 3.91 10.93 -27.40
C THR A 391 4.83 9.71 -27.48
N GLN A 392 5.26 9.14 -26.33
CA GLN A 392 6.13 7.97 -26.27
C GLN A 392 5.41 6.65 -26.63
N TYR A 393 4.08 6.66 -26.60
CA TYR A 393 3.22 5.49 -26.87
C TYR A 393 2.45 5.60 -28.19
N GLN A 394 2.47 6.75 -28.83
CA GLN A 394 1.85 6.95 -30.15
C GLN A 394 2.76 6.41 -31.25
N ASP A 395 2.17 5.66 -32.19
CA ASP A 395 2.91 5.11 -33.32
C ASP A 395 3.00 6.17 -34.44
N PRO A 396 4.19 6.69 -34.79
CA PRO A 396 4.33 7.77 -35.78
C PRO A 396 3.81 7.37 -37.19
N LYS A 397 3.47 6.11 -37.40
CA LYS A 397 2.94 5.62 -38.71
C LYS A 397 1.41 5.55 -38.78
N LYS A 398 0.69 5.71 -37.68
CA LYS A 398 -0.79 5.63 -37.62
C LYS A 398 -1.52 6.96 -37.59
N ASP A 399 -0.83 8.08 -37.36
CA ASP A 399 -1.47 9.37 -37.02
C ASP A 399 -1.83 10.27 -38.21
N ASN A 400 -1.84 9.78 -39.46
CA ASN A 400 -2.32 10.61 -40.57
C ASN A 400 -3.85 10.69 -40.73
N ASN A 401 -4.66 10.10 -39.84
CA ASN A 401 -6.12 10.11 -40.00
C ASN A 401 -6.97 10.15 -38.72
N SER A 402 -6.49 10.66 -37.60
CA SER A 402 -7.40 10.81 -36.45
C SER A 402 -6.96 11.91 -35.48
N CYS A 403 -7.42 13.10 -35.77
CA CYS A 403 -7.50 14.20 -34.82
C CYS A 403 -8.76 14.02 -33.92
N CYS A 404 -8.85 12.90 -33.18
CA CYS A 404 -9.86 12.65 -32.15
C CYS A 404 -9.19 11.93 -30.98
N ILE A 405 -8.75 12.75 -30.01
CA ILE A 405 -8.44 12.29 -28.65
C ILE A 405 -9.80 12.11 -27.96
N LEU A 406 -10.41 10.95 -28.09
CA LEU A 406 -11.54 10.46 -27.29
C LEU A 406 -11.51 8.93 -27.31
#